data_bbb2ae098de4d6947ff3c057d5219cf1
#
_entry.id   bbb2ae098de4d6947ff3c057d5219cf1
#
_cell.length_a   1.000
_cell.length_b   1.000
_cell.length_c   1.000
_cell.angle_alpha   90.00
_cell.angle_beta   90.00
_cell.angle_gamma   90.00
#
_symmetry.space_group_name_H-M   'P 1'
#
loop_
_entity.id
_entity.type
_entity.pdbx_description
1 polymer ?
#
loop_
_entity_poly.entity_id
_entity_poly.type
_entity_poly.pdbx_seq_one_letter_code
_entity_poly.pdbx_strand_id
1 'polypeptide(L)'
;VRLNFDTSFTGKDLLRTTLRSGNFADSVFGNGNTALETAFQEDQTGAPGVDTVGINRLFYQFPVGENFTLTAGAKVRQDDMLAIWPSAYPSDTILDLFTYAGARAAYNLNLGAGVGAWYQKDGFSVSANYVSAESRSEAATLGVFKGFTVTGQLGYAAENWGTAFAYTYSSG
;
A
#
# COMPACT_ATOMS: atom_id res chain seq x y z
N VAL A 1 14.79 9.25 0.77
CA VAL A 1 15.37 8.03 0.16
C VAL A 1 14.45 6.86 0.38
N ARG A 2 14.24 6.00 -0.65
CA ARG A 2 13.52 4.71 -0.58
C ARG A 2 14.43 3.61 -1.12
N LEU A 3 14.59 2.53 -0.37
CA LEU A 3 15.35 1.34 -0.76
C LEU A 3 14.43 0.13 -0.64
N ASN A 4 14.22 -0.60 -1.72
CA ASN A 4 13.47 -1.83 -1.74
C ASN A 4 14.43 -3.01 -1.80
N PHE A 5 14.25 -3.94 -0.88
CA PHE A 5 14.91 -5.23 -0.85
C PHE A 5 13.88 -6.29 -1.17
N ASP A 6 13.95 -6.83 -2.37
CA ASP A 6 13.05 -7.85 -2.86
C ASP A 6 13.80 -9.19 -2.90
N THR A 7 13.29 -10.15 -2.14
CA THR A 7 13.86 -11.49 -2.02
C THR A 7 12.80 -12.51 -2.43
N SER A 8 13.19 -13.50 -3.22
CA SER A 8 12.35 -14.64 -3.55
C SER A 8 13.04 -15.93 -3.10
N PHE A 9 12.30 -16.82 -2.45
CA PHE A 9 12.79 -18.12 -2.00
C PHE A 9 12.48 -19.24 -3.00
N THR A 10 11.43 -19.05 -3.80
CA THR A 10 10.94 -20.06 -4.74
C THR A 10 11.03 -19.60 -6.20
N GLY A 11 11.43 -18.36 -6.45
CA GLY A 11 11.41 -17.73 -7.77
C GLY A 11 10.05 -17.23 -8.23
N LYS A 12 8.99 -17.46 -7.42
CA LYS A 12 7.61 -17.03 -7.72
C LYS A 12 6.98 -16.24 -6.57
N ASP A 13 7.62 -16.14 -5.45
CA ASP A 13 7.22 -15.42 -4.25
C ASP A 13 8.03 -14.14 -4.10
N LEU A 14 7.58 -13.26 -3.23
CA LEU A 14 8.21 -11.97 -2.94
C LEU A 14 8.18 -11.70 -1.44
N LEU A 15 9.34 -11.64 -0.81
CA LEU A 15 9.53 -10.96 0.47
C LEU A 15 10.04 -9.56 0.18
N ARG A 16 9.23 -8.54 0.44
CA ARG A 16 9.62 -7.14 0.29
C ARG A 16 9.90 -6.52 1.65
N THR A 17 11.10 -5.91 1.76
CA THR A 17 11.43 -4.98 2.84
C THR A 17 11.76 -3.63 2.22
N THR A 18 10.98 -2.59 2.54
CA THR A 18 11.26 -1.22 2.09
C THR A 18 11.75 -0.40 3.26
N LEU A 19 12.94 0.15 3.12
CA LEU A 19 13.46 1.18 4.01
C LEU A 19 13.23 2.56 3.40
N ARG A 20 12.81 3.49 4.21
CA ARG A 20 12.54 4.86 3.79
C ARG A 20 13.15 5.85 4.79
N SER A 21 13.68 6.96 4.27
CA SER A 21 14.21 8.06 5.06
C SER A 21 13.88 9.39 4.40
N GLY A 22 13.54 10.39 5.18
CA GLY A 22 13.26 11.75 4.74
C GLY A 22 12.76 12.63 5.87
N ASN A 23 12.98 13.93 5.72
CA ASN A 23 12.65 14.98 6.69
C ASN A 23 11.93 16.17 6.03
N PHE A 24 10.99 15.89 5.13
CA PHE A 24 10.35 16.88 4.26
C PHE A 24 8.99 17.39 4.76
N ALA A 25 8.57 17.07 6.01
CA ALA A 25 7.24 17.45 6.53
C ALA A 25 6.94 18.95 6.40
N ASP A 26 7.93 19.81 6.70
CA ASP A 26 7.78 21.26 6.69
C ASP A 26 8.23 21.92 5.38
N SER A 27 8.57 21.11 4.37
CA SER A 27 8.97 21.65 3.07
C SER A 27 7.75 21.97 2.21
N VAL A 28 7.91 22.87 1.25
CA VAL A 28 6.89 23.17 0.23
C VAL A 28 6.55 21.96 -0.64
N PHE A 29 7.41 20.94 -0.64
CA PHE A 29 7.22 19.69 -1.38
C PHE A 29 6.47 18.62 -0.60
N GLY A 30 6.27 18.80 0.70
CA GLY A 30 5.58 17.84 1.57
C GLY A 30 4.09 18.13 1.78
N ASN A 31 3.58 19.26 1.29
CA ASN A 31 2.24 19.75 1.60
C ASN A 31 1.47 20.24 0.38
N GLY A 32 0.13 20.13 0.47
CA GLY A 32 -0.78 20.69 -0.51
C GLY A 32 -0.90 19.89 -1.81
N ASN A 33 -1.53 20.49 -2.81
CA ASN A 33 -1.81 19.83 -4.10
C ASN A 33 -0.56 19.60 -4.96
N THR A 34 0.56 20.19 -4.61
CA THR A 34 1.86 20.04 -5.27
C THR A 34 2.81 19.17 -4.48
N ALA A 35 2.33 18.50 -3.44
CA ALA A 35 3.12 17.56 -2.66
C ALA A 35 3.73 16.48 -3.54
N LEU A 36 4.99 16.17 -3.31
CA LEU A 36 5.69 15.09 -3.99
C LEU A 36 5.57 13.80 -3.17
N GLU A 37 5.24 12.70 -3.82
CA GLU A 37 5.21 11.37 -3.19
C GLU A 37 6.58 11.01 -2.58
N THR A 38 7.67 11.56 -3.11
CA THR A 38 9.02 11.33 -2.61
C THR A 38 9.45 12.28 -1.49
N ALA A 39 8.61 13.25 -1.10
CA ALA A 39 8.87 14.15 0.03
C ALA A 39 8.52 13.44 1.35
N PHE A 40 9.26 12.38 1.66
CA PHE A 40 9.00 11.54 2.82
C PHE A 40 9.30 12.24 4.14
N GLN A 41 8.45 11.94 5.12
CA GLN A 41 8.71 12.14 6.53
C GLN A 41 8.70 10.79 7.23
N GLU A 42 9.87 10.34 7.68
CA GLU A 42 10.04 9.09 8.44
C GLU A 42 10.49 9.40 9.87
N ASP A 43 9.67 10.16 10.56
CA ASP A 43 9.91 10.51 11.93
C ASP A 43 9.22 9.53 12.87
N GLN A 44 9.98 8.89 13.74
CA GLN A 44 9.43 8.00 14.77
C GLN A 44 9.10 8.73 16.07
N THR A 45 9.52 9.98 16.22
CA THR A 45 9.37 10.77 17.43
C THR A 45 8.39 11.93 17.29
N GLY A 46 7.91 12.20 16.06
CA GLY A 46 7.09 13.36 15.74
C GLY A 46 7.86 14.69 15.75
N ALA A 47 9.18 14.66 15.88
CA ALA A 47 10.00 15.85 15.88
C ALA A 47 10.48 16.20 14.46
N PRO A 48 10.15 17.39 13.92
CA PRO A 48 10.63 17.83 12.61
C PRO A 48 12.15 17.83 12.54
N GLY A 49 12.69 17.38 11.41
CA GLY A 49 14.12 17.49 11.13
C GLY A 49 15.01 16.36 11.63
N VAL A 50 14.43 15.25 12.10
CA VAL A 50 15.21 14.06 12.48
C VAL A 50 15.31 13.11 11.27
N ASP A 51 16.54 12.85 10.83
CA ASP A 51 16.84 11.90 9.77
C ASP A 51 16.78 10.47 10.32
N THR A 52 15.61 9.85 10.30
CA THR A 52 15.44 8.46 10.70
C THR A 52 15.27 7.55 9.48
N VAL A 53 15.68 6.31 9.63
CA VAL A 53 15.39 5.25 8.64
C VAL A 53 14.28 4.37 9.21
N GLY A 54 13.13 4.36 8.55
CA GLY A 54 11.98 3.56 8.94
C GLY A 54 11.73 2.39 7.99
N ILE A 55 11.13 1.33 8.51
CA ILE A 55 10.57 0.26 7.68
C ILE A 55 9.22 0.74 7.16
N ASN A 56 9.11 0.91 5.84
CA ASN A 56 7.87 1.34 5.18
C ASN A 56 7.06 0.17 4.61
N ARG A 57 7.71 -0.93 4.25
CA ARG A 57 7.09 -2.21 3.87
C ARG A 57 7.82 -3.35 4.52
N LEU A 58 7.06 -4.34 4.99
CA LEU A 58 7.56 -5.65 5.38
C LEU A 58 6.42 -6.66 5.18
N PHE A 59 6.41 -7.31 4.04
CA PHE A 59 5.37 -8.29 3.70
C PHE A 59 5.91 -9.43 2.85
N TYR A 60 5.20 -10.54 2.91
CA TYR A 60 5.44 -11.71 2.07
C TYR A 60 4.22 -11.98 1.19
N GLN A 61 4.49 -12.19 -0.09
CA GLN A 61 3.51 -12.45 -1.12
C GLN A 61 3.88 -13.73 -1.85
N PHE A 62 2.93 -14.63 -2.02
CA PHE A 62 3.19 -15.92 -2.64
C PHE A 62 1.99 -16.43 -3.44
N PRO A 63 2.24 -17.15 -4.55
CA PRO A 63 1.20 -17.75 -5.35
C PRO A 63 0.65 -19.01 -4.67
N VAL A 64 -0.65 -19.23 -4.86
CA VAL A 64 -1.36 -20.46 -4.48
C VAL A 64 -2.05 -21.02 -5.72
N GLY A 65 -1.51 -22.12 -6.24
CA GLY A 65 -1.92 -22.62 -7.55
C GLY A 65 -1.48 -21.68 -8.68
N GLU A 66 -2.29 -21.59 -9.73
CA GLU A 66 -1.92 -20.83 -10.94
C GLU A 66 -2.47 -19.41 -10.97
N ASN A 67 -3.57 -19.14 -10.28
CA ASN A 67 -4.33 -17.91 -10.46
C ASN A 67 -4.51 -17.09 -9.16
N PHE A 68 -4.18 -17.66 -8.00
CA PHE A 68 -4.29 -16.98 -6.72
C PHE A 68 -2.95 -16.48 -6.24
N THR A 69 -2.96 -15.31 -5.60
CA THR A 69 -1.83 -14.78 -4.84
C THR A 69 -2.31 -14.34 -3.46
N LEU A 70 -1.56 -14.70 -2.45
CA LEU A 70 -1.79 -14.30 -1.07
C LEU A 70 -0.67 -13.37 -0.61
N THR A 71 -1.04 -12.40 0.23
CA THR A 71 -0.09 -11.46 0.83
C THR A 71 -0.39 -11.34 2.31
N ALA A 72 0.65 -11.35 3.13
CA ALA A 72 0.57 -11.05 4.55
C ALA A 72 1.80 -10.26 4.99
N GLY A 73 1.62 -9.28 5.85
CA GLY A 73 2.74 -8.47 6.31
C GLY A 73 2.46 -7.69 7.59
N ALA A 74 3.54 -7.45 8.34
CA ALA A 74 3.51 -6.55 9.49
C ALA A 74 3.38 -5.08 9.05
N LYS A 75 3.79 -4.76 7.82
CA LYS A 75 3.65 -3.44 7.21
C LYS A 75 3.45 -3.58 5.70
N VAL A 76 2.20 -3.54 5.27
CA VAL A 76 1.77 -3.67 3.88
C VAL A 76 0.76 -2.58 3.56
N ARG A 77 0.81 -2.04 2.37
CA ARG A 77 -0.11 -1.00 1.93
C ARG A 77 -1.26 -1.61 1.13
N GLN A 78 -2.42 -0.98 1.15
CA GLN A 78 -3.63 -1.43 0.45
C GLN A 78 -3.36 -1.82 -1.01
N ASP A 79 -2.63 -0.99 -1.75
CA ASP A 79 -2.32 -1.20 -3.18
C ASP A 79 -1.35 -2.35 -3.44
N ASP A 80 -0.50 -2.71 -2.47
CA ASP A 80 0.40 -3.87 -2.58
C ASP A 80 -0.38 -5.20 -2.68
N MET A 81 -1.67 -5.19 -2.38
CA MET A 81 -2.54 -6.37 -2.32
C MET A 81 -3.69 -6.36 -3.34
N LEU A 82 -3.55 -5.57 -4.40
CA LEU A 82 -4.50 -5.52 -5.52
C LEU A 82 -3.88 -6.18 -6.77
N ALA A 83 -4.67 -6.98 -7.48
CA ALA A 83 -4.21 -7.62 -8.73
C ALA A 83 -3.91 -6.62 -9.84
N ILE A 84 -4.67 -5.53 -9.90
CA ILE A 84 -4.47 -4.44 -10.86
C ILE A 84 -4.58 -3.08 -10.18
N TRP A 85 -3.80 -2.12 -10.67
CA TRP A 85 -3.91 -0.71 -10.30
C TRP A 85 -4.63 0.06 -11.42
N PRO A 86 -5.83 0.64 -11.17
CA PRO A 86 -6.67 1.19 -12.24
C PRO A 86 -6.30 2.64 -12.60
N SER A 87 -5.03 2.91 -12.80
CA SER A 87 -4.55 4.23 -13.20
C SER A 87 -3.32 4.11 -14.08
N ALA A 88 -3.18 5.06 -15.02
CA ALA A 88 -1.95 5.23 -15.79
C ALA A 88 -0.80 5.75 -14.92
N TYR A 89 -1.12 6.35 -13.77
CA TYR A 89 -0.15 6.80 -12.79
C TYR A 89 -0.02 5.76 -11.68
N PRO A 90 1.18 5.23 -11.42
CA PRO A 90 1.39 4.28 -10.32
C PRO A 90 1.15 4.95 -8.95
N SER A 91 0.91 4.14 -7.92
CA SER A 91 0.69 4.59 -6.54
C SER A 91 1.92 5.22 -5.88
N ASP A 92 3.05 5.30 -6.57
CA ASP A 92 4.29 5.97 -6.16
C ASP A 92 4.82 6.90 -7.26
N THR A 93 3.93 7.57 -7.99
CA THR A 93 4.26 8.59 -8.99
C THR A 93 4.78 9.90 -8.36
N ILE A 94 5.16 10.87 -9.18
CA ILE A 94 5.85 12.09 -8.71
C ILE A 94 4.96 12.93 -7.79
N LEU A 95 3.72 13.23 -8.22
CA LEU A 95 2.79 14.04 -7.43
C LEU A 95 1.87 13.15 -6.59
N ASP A 96 1.82 13.42 -5.30
CA ASP A 96 0.98 12.69 -4.34
C ASP A 96 -0.50 12.65 -4.75
N LEU A 97 -1.01 13.74 -5.34
CA LEU A 97 -2.39 13.81 -5.84
C LEU A 97 -2.77 12.67 -6.79
N PHE A 98 -1.83 12.20 -7.62
CA PHE A 98 -2.08 11.16 -8.61
C PHE A 98 -1.87 9.73 -8.09
N THR A 99 -1.40 9.56 -6.87
CA THR A 99 -1.12 8.24 -6.28
C THR A 99 -2.39 7.45 -5.90
N TYR A 100 -3.55 8.08 -5.94
CA TYR A 100 -4.84 7.51 -5.48
C TYR A 100 -5.74 7.01 -6.62
N ALA A 101 -5.23 6.82 -7.81
CA ALA A 101 -5.99 6.42 -8.99
C ALA A 101 -7.26 7.29 -9.25
N GLY A 102 -7.26 8.56 -8.86
CA GLY A 102 -8.40 9.47 -8.99
C GLY A 102 -9.57 9.19 -8.02
N ALA A 103 -9.45 8.20 -7.14
CA ALA A 103 -10.53 7.74 -6.26
C ALA A 103 -10.03 7.52 -4.81
N ARG A 104 -9.61 8.58 -4.13
CA ARG A 104 -9.02 8.57 -2.79
C ARG A 104 -9.89 7.86 -1.74
N ALA A 105 -11.21 7.88 -1.91
CA ALA A 105 -12.11 7.17 -1.00
C ALA A 105 -12.00 5.64 -1.14
N ALA A 106 -11.72 5.13 -2.34
CA ALA A 106 -11.54 3.71 -2.60
C ALA A 106 -10.09 3.26 -2.45
N TYR A 107 -9.13 4.09 -2.87
CA TYR A 107 -7.69 3.80 -2.84
C TYR A 107 -6.98 4.73 -1.86
N ASN A 108 -7.22 4.52 -0.58
CA ASN A 108 -6.71 5.41 0.48
C ASN A 108 -5.25 5.15 0.86
N LEU A 109 -4.61 4.14 0.26
CA LEU A 109 -3.22 3.75 0.49
C LEU A 109 -2.89 3.48 1.97
N ASN A 110 -3.89 2.99 2.73
CA ASN A 110 -3.70 2.67 4.14
C ASN A 110 -2.56 1.66 4.30
N LEU A 111 -1.71 1.90 5.29
CA LEU A 111 -0.46 1.19 5.52
C LEU A 111 -0.39 0.69 6.96
N GLY A 112 -0.21 -0.61 7.14
CA GLY A 112 -0.11 -1.22 8.46
C GLY A 112 0.00 -2.73 8.40
N ALA A 113 -0.32 -3.40 9.49
CA ALA A 113 -0.42 -4.84 9.49
C ALA A 113 -1.61 -5.27 8.62
N GLY A 114 -1.40 -6.20 7.71
CA GLY A 114 -2.46 -6.55 6.76
C GLY A 114 -2.29 -7.90 6.10
N VAL A 115 -3.40 -8.33 5.53
CA VAL A 115 -3.50 -9.53 4.72
C VAL A 115 -4.38 -9.26 3.51
N GLY A 116 -4.08 -9.92 2.41
CA GLY A 116 -4.88 -9.80 1.19
C GLY A 116 -4.71 -10.99 0.27
N ALA A 117 -5.64 -11.11 -0.64
CA ALA A 117 -5.61 -12.12 -1.66
C ALA A 117 -6.19 -11.58 -2.96
N TRP A 118 -5.69 -12.07 -4.07
CA TRP A 118 -6.36 -11.86 -5.34
C TRP A 118 -6.35 -13.10 -6.21
N TYR A 119 -7.35 -13.15 -7.04
CA TYR A 119 -7.46 -14.08 -8.16
C TYR A 119 -7.31 -13.30 -9.45
N GLN A 120 -6.56 -13.83 -10.41
CA GLN A 120 -6.41 -13.22 -11.74
C GLN A 120 -6.36 -14.30 -12.81
N LYS A 121 -7.19 -14.17 -13.84
CA LYS A 121 -7.22 -15.04 -15.00
C LYS A 121 -7.85 -14.33 -16.20
N ASP A 122 -7.24 -14.49 -17.38
CA ASP A 122 -7.75 -14.00 -18.67
C ASP A 122 -8.17 -12.52 -18.66
N GLY A 123 -7.37 -11.68 -18.00
CA GLY A 123 -7.62 -10.25 -17.82
C GLY A 123 -8.59 -9.90 -16.68
N PHE A 124 -9.40 -10.85 -16.20
CA PHE A 124 -10.28 -10.64 -15.06
C PHE A 124 -9.56 -10.80 -13.74
N SER A 125 -9.89 -9.98 -12.75
CA SER A 125 -9.33 -10.08 -11.41
C SER A 125 -10.34 -9.76 -10.32
N VAL A 126 -10.15 -10.41 -9.17
CA VAL A 126 -10.86 -10.12 -7.92
C VAL A 126 -9.82 -9.97 -6.83
N SER A 127 -9.84 -8.88 -6.11
CA SER A 127 -8.93 -8.62 -5.00
C SER A 127 -9.73 -8.32 -3.73
N ALA A 128 -9.22 -8.76 -2.60
CA ALA A 128 -9.72 -8.40 -1.28
C ALA A 128 -8.56 -8.25 -0.31
N ASN A 129 -8.59 -7.20 0.50
CA ASN A 129 -7.57 -6.98 1.51
C ASN A 129 -8.11 -6.34 2.79
N TYR A 130 -7.35 -6.51 3.84
CA TYR A 130 -7.54 -5.91 5.14
C TYR A 130 -6.22 -5.30 5.62
N VAL A 131 -6.26 -4.03 6.03
CA VAL A 131 -5.09 -3.32 6.58
C VAL A 131 -5.50 -2.62 7.87
N SER A 132 -4.76 -2.82 8.94
CA SER A 132 -4.89 -2.10 10.20
C SER A 132 -3.71 -1.13 10.35
N ALA A 133 -3.99 0.17 10.42
CA ALA A 133 -2.99 1.23 10.53
C ALA A 133 -2.79 1.71 11.98
N GLU A 134 -3.17 0.91 12.94
CA GLU A 134 -3.12 1.24 14.36
C GLU A 134 -1.74 1.66 14.85
N SER A 135 -1.70 2.68 15.71
CA SER A 135 -0.51 3.03 16.46
C SER A 135 -0.18 1.96 17.51
N ARG A 136 1.11 1.86 17.88
CA ARG A 136 1.56 0.86 18.87
C ARG A 136 0.81 0.98 20.22
N SER A 137 0.42 2.19 20.62
CA SER A 137 -0.27 2.43 21.88
C SER A 137 -1.70 1.92 21.87
N GLU A 138 -2.36 2.01 20.73
CA GLU A 138 -3.75 1.59 20.55
C GLU A 138 -3.85 0.09 20.27
N ALA A 139 -2.92 -0.47 19.52
CA ALA A 139 -2.84 -1.91 19.26
C ALA A 139 -2.74 -2.74 20.53
N ALA A 140 -2.11 -2.22 21.59
CA ALA A 140 -2.03 -2.89 22.89
C ALA A 140 -3.40 -3.04 23.58
N THR A 141 -4.35 -2.18 23.25
CA THR A 141 -5.68 -2.12 23.92
C THR A 141 -6.80 -2.67 23.02
N LEU A 142 -6.78 -2.39 21.74
CA LEU A 142 -7.90 -2.65 20.83
C LEU A 142 -7.54 -3.62 19.69
N GLY A 143 -6.27 -3.99 19.58
CA GLY A 143 -5.78 -4.93 18.57
C GLY A 143 -5.98 -4.42 17.15
N VAL A 144 -6.16 -5.35 16.24
CA VAL A 144 -6.27 -5.07 14.78
C VAL A 144 -7.65 -4.56 14.35
N PHE A 145 -8.59 -4.37 15.25
CA PHE A 145 -9.99 -4.07 14.92
C PHE A 145 -10.35 -2.58 14.97
N LYS A 146 -9.38 -1.69 15.22
CA LYS A 146 -9.59 -0.24 15.15
C LYS A 146 -8.68 0.38 14.12
N GLY A 147 -9.11 1.45 13.46
CA GLY A 147 -8.33 2.12 12.40
C GLY A 147 -8.03 1.21 11.21
N PHE A 148 -8.93 0.30 10.87
CA PHE A 148 -8.73 -0.65 9.78
C PHE A 148 -9.42 -0.21 8.50
N THR A 149 -8.93 -0.75 7.40
CA THR A 149 -9.51 -0.63 6.06
C THR A 149 -9.72 -2.01 5.47
N VAL A 150 -10.91 -2.22 4.92
CA VAL A 150 -11.24 -3.40 4.09
C VAL A 150 -11.52 -2.92 2.68
N THR A 151 -10.84 -3.48 1.71
CA THR A 151 -11.04 -3.16 0.30
C THR A 151 -11.37 -4.40 -0.50
N GLY A 152 -12.41 -4.31 -1.32
CA GLY A 152 -12.72 -5.27 -2.37
C GLY A 152 -12.64 -4.61 -3.74
N GLN A 153 -12.05 -5.30 -4.72
CA GLN A 153 -11.95 -4.80 -6.09
C GLN A 153 -12.27 -5.90 -7.08
N LEU A 154 -13.11 -5.56 -8.07
CA LEU A 154 -13.28 -6.31 -9.31
C LEU A 154 -12.58 -5.55 -10.42
N GLY A 155 -11.80 -6.24 -11.23
CA GLY A 155 -11.05 -5.59 -12.29
C GLY A 155 -11.02 -6.40 -13.57
N TYR A 156 -10.91 -5.70 -14.68
CA TYR A 156 -10.64 -6.26 -15.98
C TYR A 156 -9.60 -5.44 -16.70
N ALA A 157 -8.54 -6.10 -17.16
CA ALA A 157 -7.46 -5.49 -17.93
C ALA A 157 -7.38 -6.15 -19.31
N ALA A 158 -7.67 -5.39 -20.36
CA ALA A 158 -7.45 -5.76 -21.76
C ALA A 158 -6.12 -5.14 -22.26
N GLU A 159 -5.75 -5.43 -23.49
CA GLU A 159 -4.50 -4.97 -24.10
C GLU A 159 -4.36 -3.44 -24.10
N ASN A 160 -5.43 -2.71 -24.41
CA ASN A 160 -5.42 -1.25 -24.60
C ASN A 160 -6.32 -0.47 -23.62
N TRP A 161 -7.03 -1.15 -22.74
CA TRP A 161 -7.89 -0.52 -21.74
C TRP A 161 -8.08 -1.42 -20.53
N GLY A 162 -8.47 -0.82 -19.43
CA GLY A 162 -8.82 -1.55 -18.21
C GLY A 162 -9.89 -0.80 -17.43
N THR A 163 -10.60 -1.53 -16.60
CA THR A 163 -11.59 -0.97 -15.69
C THR A 163 -11.55 -1.70 -14.36
N ALA A 164 -11.89 -0.98 -13.29
CA ALA A 164 -12.06 -1.58 -11.98
C ALA A 164 -13.25 -0.96 -11.25
N PHE A 165 -13.92 -1.77 -10.48
CA PHE A 165 -14.88 -1.36 -9.48
C PHE A 165 -14.35 -1.72 -8.10
N ALA A 166 -14.15 -0.73 -7.24
CA ALA A 166 -13.63 -0.92 -5.89
C ALA A 166 -14.59 -0.34 -4.85
N TYR A 167 -14.68 -1.04 -3.74
CA TYR A 167 -15.35 -0.57 -2.53
C TYR A 167 -14.41 -0.70 -1.35
N THR A 168 -14.33 0.37 -0.58
CA THR A 168 -13.48 0.43 0.62
C THR A 168 -14.30 0.89 1.81
N TYR A 169 -14.21 0.14 2.88
CA TYR A 169 -14.75 0.51 4.19
C TYR A 169 -13.57 0.80 5.14
N SER A 170 -13.63 1.93 5.81
CA SER A 170 -12.65 2.31 6.84
C SER A 170 -13.36 2.55 8.16
N SER A 171 -12.85 1.96 9.23
CA SER A 171 -13.26 2.31 10.60
C SER A 171 -12.32 3.39 11.12
N GLY A 172 -12.88 4.46 11.64
CA GLY A 172 -12.17 5.53 12.33
C GLY A 172 -12.16 5.31 13.82
#